data_4729bc7e7b3d329491a79c04167458b5
#
_entry.id   4729bc7e7b3d329491a79c04167458b5
#
_cell.length_a   1.000
_cell.length_b   1.000
_cell.length_c   1.000
_cell.angle_alpha   90.00
_cell.angle_beta   90.00
_cell.angle_gamma   90.00
#
_symmetry.space_group_name_H-M   'P 1'
#
loop_
_entity.id
_entity.type
_entity.pdbx_description
1 polymer ?
#
loop_
_entity_poly.entity_id
_entity_poly.type
_entity_poly.pdbx_seq_one_letter_code
_entity_poly.pdbx_strand_id
1 'polypeptide(L)'
;MGKRNTEWLKARRVWVKNNPPDHTGYYVCGICGLPVHFSDMEVDHVEGRLGDKLVDLNNLQPTHTKCNRLKGSRKLKPVVGLQEYELRRTLDL
;
A
#
# COMPACT_ATOMS: atom_id res chain seq x y z
N MET A 1 2.90 20.82 -10.59
CA MET A 1 2.39 20.14 -9.72
C MET A 1 1.65 18.97 -10.20
N GLY A 2 0.61 19.05 -10.84
CA GLY A 2 -0.13 17.96 -11.28
C GLY A 2 0.58 17.06 -12.25
N LYS A 3 1.55 17.55 -12.98
CA LYS A 3 2.21 16.78 -13.90
C LYS A 3 2.93 15.63 -13.35
N ARG A 4 3.65 15.75 -12.32
CA ARG A 4 4.40 14.66 -11.81
C ARG A 4 3.52 13.58 -11.35
N ASN A 5 2.25 13.82 -11.10
CA ASN A 5 1.38 12.79 -10.59
C ASN A 5 0.69 12.02 -11.69
N THR A 6 0.81 12.45 -12.93
CA THR A 6 0.15 11.78 -14.03
C THR A 6 0.67 10.35 -14.22
N GLU A 7 1.97 10.18 -14.15
CA GLU A 7 2.54 8.86 -14.33
C GLU A 7 2.16 7.96 -13.18
N TRP A 8 2.16 8.50 -11.97
CA TRP A 8 1.79 7.72 -10.82
C TRP A 8 0.33 7.29 -10.88
N LEU A 9 -0.54 8.20 -11.28
CA LEU A 9 -1.95 7.88 -11.40
C LEU A 9 -2.21 6.81 -12.44
N LYS A 10 -1.45 6.83 -13.53
CA LYS A 10 -1.58 5.84 -14.54
C LYS A 10 -1.12 4.49 -14.03
N ALA A 11 0.01 4.46 -13.35
CA ALA A 11 0.55 3.22 -12.81
C ALA A 11 -0.43 2.61 -11.81
N ARG A 12 -1.01 3.44 -10.97
CA ARG A 12 -1.95 2.98 -9.97
C ARG A 12 -3.18 2.37 -10.63
N ARG A 13 -3.67 3.02 -11.68
CA ARG A 13 -4.83 2.55 -12.40
C ARG A 13 -4.57 1.20 -13.06
N VAL A 14 -3.39 1.06 -13.66
CA VAL A 14 -3.02 -0.18 -14.31
C VAL A 14 -2.87 -1.28 -13.26
N TRP A 15 -2.30 -0.94 -12.10
CA TRP A 15 -2.12 -1.92 -11.05
C TRP A 15 -3.48 -2.45 -10.57
N VAL A 16 -4.42 -1.57 -10.35
CA VAL A 16 -5.74 -1.95 -9.88
C VAL A 16 -6.44 -2.83 -10.92
N LYS A 17 -6.28 -2.48 -12.19
CA LYS A 17 -6.91 -3.25 -13.24
C LYS A 17 -6.33 -4.65 -13.31
N ASN A 18 -5.02 -4.80 -13.11
CA ASN A 18 -4.38 -6.10 -13.17
C ASN A 18 -4.46 -6.87 -11.85
N ASN A 19 -4.88 -6.25 -10.79
CA ASN A 19 -4.96 -6.89 -9.49
C ASN A 19 -6.32 -6.62 -8.87
N PRO A 20 -7.36 -7.27 -9.36
CA PRO A 20 -8.70 -7.02 -8.82
C PRO A 20 -8.81 -7.59 -7.42
N PRO A 21 -9.74 -7.10 -6.62
CA PRO A 21 -9.92 -7.64 -5.28
C PRO A 21 -10.50 -9.05 -5.38
N ASP A 22 -10.62 -9.73 -4.28
CA ASP A 22 -11.19 -11.06 -4.30
C ASP A 22 -12.70 -10.93 -4.57
N HIS A 23 -13.39 -12.05 -4.66
CA HIS A 23 -14.80 -12.05 -5.02
C HIS A 23 -15.69 -11.34 -3.99
N THR A 24 -15.17 -11.08 -2.81
CA THR A 24 -15.94 -10.37 -1.80
C THR A 24 -15.56 -8.89 -1.78
N GLY A 25 -14.65 -8.47 -2.64
CA GLY A 25 -14.25 -7.08 -2.72
C GLY A 25 -13.10 -6.70 -1.80
N TYR A 26 -12.37 -7.67 -1.29
CA TYR A 26 -11.27 -7.41 -0.38
C TYR A 26 -9.89 -7.73 -0.92
N TYR A 27 -8.94 -6.95 -0.44
CA TYR A 27 -7.53 -7.19 -0.70
C TYR A 27 -6.93 -7.54 0.66
N VAL A 28 -5.69 -7.96 0.67
CA VAL A 28 -4.96 -8.16 1.91
C VAL A 28 -3.96 -7.02 2.00
N CYS A 29 -4.01 -6.25 3.07
CA CYS A 29 -3.12 -5.10 3.25
C CYS A 29 -1.67 -5.59 3.28
N GLY A 30 -0.85 -4.99 2.45
CA GLY A 30 0.56 -5.39 2.35
C GLY A 30 1.38 -5.00 3.56
N ILE A 31 0.86 -4.17 4.44
CA ILE A 31 1.57 -3.73 5.62
C ILE A 31 1.17 -4.53 6.85
N CYS A 32 -0.10 -4.62 7.13
CA CYS A 32 -0.54 -5.31 8.34
C CYS A 32 -1.11 -6.72 8.12
N GLY A 33 -1.36 -7.08 6.89
CA GLY A 33 -1.83 -8.44 6.61
C GLY A 33 -3.31 -8.67 6.85
N LEU A 34 -4.06 -7.64 7.21
CA LEU A 34 -5.49 -7.80 7.44
C LEU A 34 -6.29 -7.38 6.20
N PRO A 35 -7.53 -7.82 6.09
CA PRO A 35 -8.32 -7.50 4.91
C PRO A 35 -8.62 -6.01 4.80
N VAL A 36 -8.66 -5.49 3.60
CA VAL A 36 -9.04 -4.12 3.35
C VAL A 36 -9.97 -4.10 2.14
N HIS A 37 -11.13 -3.49 2.29
CA HIS A 37 -12.11 -3.45 1.22
C HIS A 37 -11.64 -2.50 0.12
N PHE A 38 -11.96 -2.82 -1.13
CA PHE A 38 -11.47 -2.04 -2.25
C PHE A 38 -11.87 -0.56 -2.17
N SER A 39 -12.98 -0.25 -1.53
CA SER A 39 -13.41 1.13 -1.43
C SER A 39 -12.56 1.93 -0.43
N ASP A 40 -11.86 1.24 0.47
CA ASP A 40 -11.03 1.91 1.45
C ASP A 40 -9.54 1.70 1.19
N MET A 41 -9.22 0.97 0.18
CA MET A 41 -7.85 0.60 -0.10
C MET A 41 -7.09 1.73 -0.77
N GLU A 42 -5.83 1.85 -0.42
CA GLU A 42 -4.95 2.77 -1.09
C GLU A 42 -3.78 1.97 -1.64
N VAL A 43 -3.28 2.35 -2.79
CA VAL A 43 -2.13 1.68 -3.38
C VAL A 43 -0.89 2.39 -2.87
N ASP A 44 0.04 1.65 -2.35
CA ASP A 44 1.25 2.19 -1.75
C ASP A 44 2.47 1.56 -2.40
N HIS A 45 3.62 2.20 -2.27
CA HIS A 45 4.86 1.64 -2.76
C HIS A 45 5.48 0.76 -1.70
N VAL A 46 5.92 -0.41 -2.08
CA VAL A 46 6.55 -1.33 -1.13
C VAL A 46 7.88 -0.74 -0.68
N GLU A 47 8.65 -0.22 -1.62
CA GLU A 47 9.89 0.40 -1.26
C GLU A 47 9.84 1.83 -1.75
N GLY A 48 10.80 2.58 -1.67
CA GLY A 48 10.80 3.98 -2.02
C GLY A 48 10.15 4.34 -3.32
N ARG A 49 10.02 5.60 -3.57
CA ARG A 49 9.34 6.12 -4.75
C ARG A 49 10.29 6.81 -5.71
N LEU A 50 11.57 6.60 -5.60
CA LEU A 50 12.53 7.26 -6.46
C LEU A 50 12.75 6.53 -7.77
N GLY A 51 12.95 7.28 -8.80
CA GLY A 51 13.26 6.71 -10.10
C GLY A 51 12.19 5.77 -10.61
N ASP A 52 12.61 4.67 -11.14
CA ASP A 52 11.68 3.73 -11.73
C ASP A 52 10.73 3.12 -10.73
N LYS A 53 11.07 3.16 -9.45
CA LYS A 53 10.23 2.54 -8.45
C LYS A 53 8.89 3.22 -8.30
N LEU A 54 8.80 4.46 -8.72
CA LEU A 54 7.56 5.19 -8.62
C LEU A 54 6.46 4.54 -9.43
N VAL A 55 6.78 4.06 -10.61
CA VAL A 55 5.77 3.48 -11.49
C VAL A 55 5.97 2.00 -11.75
N ASP A 56 6.84 1.36 -11.00
CA ASP A 56 7.07 -0.06 -11.17
C ASP A 56 5.90 -0.82 -10.56
N LEU A 57 5.13 -1.50 -11.36
CA LEU A 57 3.95 -2.20 -10.88
C LEU A 57 4.27 -3.26 -9.84
N ASN A 58 5.47 -3.81 -9.89
CA ASN A 58 5.86 -4.81 -8.92
C ASN A 58 6.23 -4.19 -7.58
N ASN A 59 6.30 -2.87 -7.51
CA ASN A 59 6.62 -2.19 -6.28
C ASN A 59 5.36 -1.61 -5.64
N LEU A 60 4.18 -2.02 -6.06
CA LEU A 60 2.94 -1.49 -5.53
C LEU A 60 2.20 -2.55 -4.72
N GLN A 61 1.45 -2.11 -3.75
CA GLN A 61 0.70 -3.01 -2.89
C GLN A 61 -0.56 -2.34 -2.37
N PRO A 62 -1.59 -3.13 -2.04
CA PRO A 62 -2.79 -2.55 -1.47
C PRO A 62 -2.57 -2.35 0.03
N THR A 63 -3.12 -1.30 0.60
CA THR A 63 -2.94 -1.03 2.02
C THR A 63 -4.17 -0.34 2.59
N HIS A 64 -4.29 -0.36 3.91
CA HIS A 64 -5.29 0.46 4.58
C HIS A 64 -4.74 1.88 4.59
N THR A 65 -5.60 2.85 4.54
CA THR A 65 -5.20 4.24 4.61
C THR A 65 -4.41 4.51 5.89
N LYS A 66 -4.85 3.96 7.00
CA LYS A 66 -4.15 4.15 8.24
C LYS A 66 -2.78 3.56 8.21
N CYS A 67 -2.63 2.37 7.69
CA CYS A 67 -1.33 1.71 7.60
C CYS A 67 -0.39 2.51 6.72
N ASN A 68 -0.91 3.02 5.62
CA ASN A 68 -0.12 3.80 4.71
C ASN A 68 0.36 5.08 5.40
N ARG A 69 -0.48 5.71 6.18
CA ARG A 69 -0.10 6.91 6.88
C ARG A 69 0.94 6.65 7.93
N LEU A 70 0.80 5.56 8.66
CA LEU A 70 1.76 5.21 9.68
C LEU A 70 3.12 4.91 9.07
N LYS A 71 3.13 4.23 7.93
CA LYS A 71 4.36 3.92 7.27
C LYS A 71 4.98 5.22 6.80
N GLY A 72 4.16 6.12 6.34
CA GLY A 72 4.62 7.41 5.90
C GLY A 72 5.58 7.33 4.75
N SER A 73 6.16 8.43 4.42
CA SER A 73 7.09 8.44 3.37
C SER A 73 8.49 8.27 3.92
N ARG A 74 8.64 8.15 5.22
CA ARG A 74 9.93 8.03 5.74
C ARG A 74 10.29 6.67 5.68
N LYS A 75 11.26 6.32 5.32
CA LYS A 75 11.62 5.01 5.27
C LYS A 75 12.10 4.64 6.48
N LEU A 76 11.76 5.03 7.41
CA LEU A 76 12.31 4.84 8.56
C LEU A 76 12.37 3.63 9.13
N LYS A 77 12.49 3.29 9.88
CA LYS A 77 12.52 2.26 10.70
C LYS A 77 11.52 1.29 10.39
N PRO A 78 11.54 0.67 9.38
CA PRO A 78 10.56 -0.32 9.03
C PRO A 78 10.45 -1.39 10.09
N VAL A 79 11.55 -1.67 10.73
CA VAL A 79 11.53 -2.70 11.76
C VAL A 79 10.60 -2.35 12.90
N VAL A 80 10.68 -1.11 13.37
CA VAL A 80 9.84 -0.69 14.46
C VAL A 80 8.39 -0.67 14.00
N GLY A 81 8.15 -0.21 12.81
CA GLY A 81 6.79 -0.17 12.28
C GLY A 81 6.19 -1.55 12.19
N LEU A 82 6.98 -2.50 11.73
CA LEU A 82 6.49 -3.85 11.60
C LEU A 82 6.14 -4.43 12.96
N GLN A 83 6.92 -4.14 13.96
CA GLN A 83 6.67 -4.64 15.29
C GLN A 83 5.37 -4.07 15.80
N GLU A 84 5.12 -2.82 15.54
CA GLU A 84 3.90 -2.20 15.96
C GLU A 84 2.71 -2.84 15.30
N TYR A 85 2.78 -3.11 14.02
CA TYR A 85 1.69 -3.73 13.33
C TYR A 85 1.47 -5.15 13.84
N GLU A 86 2.53 -5.85 14.09
CA GLU A 86 2.40 -7.20 14.58
C GLU A 86 1.75 -7.24 15.93
N LEU A 87 2.10 -6.33 16.80
CA LEU A 87 1.49 -6.27 18.11
C LEU A 87 0.02 -5.96 17.99
N ARG A 88 -0.33 -5.03 17.11
CA ARG A 88 -1.70 -4.69 16.93
C ARG A 88 -2.49 -5.86 16.45
N ARG A 89 -1.99 -6.59 15.49
CA ARG A 89 -2.67 -7.75 14.98
C ARG A 89 -2.90 -8.77 16.08
N THR A 90 -1.90 -8.97 16.91
CA THR A 90 -2.00 -9.93 17.96
C THR A 90 -3.07 -9.53 18.97
N LEU A 91 -3.11 -8.26 19.29
CA LEU A 91 -4.10 -7.80 20.24
C LEU A 91 -5.51 -7.84 19.69
N ASP A 92 -5.67 -7.68 18.41
CA ASP A 92 -6.99 -7.69 17.83
C ASP A 92 -7.52 -9.11 17.68
N LEU A 93 -6.70 -10.07 17.80
CA LEU A 93 -7.14 -11.44 17.73
C LEU A 93 -7.52 -11.95 19.09
#